data_456401a2955b6f26a272c330c298238b
#
_entry.id   456401a2955b6f26a272c330c298238b
#
_cell.length_a   1.000
_cell.length_b   1.000
_cell.length_c   1.000
_cell.angle_alpha   90.00
_cell.angle_beta   90.00
_cell.angle_gamma   90.00
#
_symmetry.space_group_name_H-M   'P 1'
#
loop_
_entity.id
_entity.type
_entity.pdbx_description
1 polymer ?
#
loop_
_entity_poly.entity_id
_entity_poly.type
_entity_poly.pdbx_seq_one_letter_code
_entity_poly.pdbx_strand_id
1 'polypeptide(L)'
;MTQPKRLLSALVIGLLASPGLTLAAGKCERLIVTGSPDAPPYLWRDPQDPKHLMGASADLFKQAAQELGIKVEVLYAGKRSQALEEVRSGRVDMLVDAPLNLTELESLDYIHPPLIQNEIMIWTRQDQQLPLASMADLQGHAGAASQRIRLTQSFDAAVKAHLTLERLPNLTEAFQKLMLGQVDYVLASRYPGIAMVQALGLAKDLIARQEPVDRPGLYLALSFNSACNDAWLRGQLAKKMTESAASGLSGEAVKRNLDLWKAQLLQPASASASNK
;
A
#
# COMPACT_ATOMS: atom_id res chain seq x y z
N MET A 1 75.27 -50.16 -38.59
CA MET A 1 74.68 -48.82 -38.74
C MET A 1 73.18 -48.93 -38.42
N THR A 2 72.81 -48.65 -37.20
CA THR A 2 71.47 -48.85 -36.63
C THR A 2 70.85 -47.48 -36.30
N GLN A 3 69.73 -47.15 -36.94
CA GLN A 3 68.95 -45.95 -36.62
C GLN A 3 68.00 -46.20 -35.42
N PRO A 4 67.82 -45.27 -34.49
CA PRO A 4 66.86 -45.38 -33.44
C PRO A 4 65.46 -44.78 -33.84
N LYS A 5 64.42 -45.57 -33.60
CA LYS A 5 63.04 -45.19 -33.76
C LYS A 5 62.65 -44.18 -32.69
N ARG A 6 62.17 -43.00 -33.08
CA ARG A 6 61.54 -42.00 -32.16
C ARG A 6 60.09 -42.37 -31.93
N LEU A 7 59.75 -42.67 -30.69
CA LEU A 7 58.40 -42.80 -30.21
C LEU A 7 57.80 -41.37 -29.90
N LEU A 8 56.81 -40.97 -30.67
CA LEU A 8 56.01 -39.80 -30.35
C LEU A 8 54.89 -40.21 -29.31
N SER A 9 55.04 -39.74 -28.08
CA SER A 9 53.97 -39.83 -27.08
C SER A 9 52.95 -38.68 -27.30
N ALA A 10 51.74 -39.02 -27.76
CA ALA A 10 50.67 -38.10 -27.87
C ALA A 10 50.01 -37.87 -26.46
N LEU A 11 50.18 -36.68 -25.93
CA LEU A 11 49.54 -36.25 -24.67
C LEU A 11 48.11 -35.81 -24.98
N VAL A 12 47.10 -36.63 -24.65
CA VAL A 12 45.67 -36.29 -24.73
C VAL A 12 45.30 -35.51 -23.48
N ILE A 13 45.15 -34.18 -23.62
CA ILE A 13 44.61 -33.31 -22.58
C ILE A 13 43.08 -33.44 -22.61
N GLY A 14 42.53 -34.23 -21.68
CA GLY A 14 41.07 -34.34 -21.47
C GLY A 14 40.57 -33.05 -20.81
N LEU A 15 39.82 -32.23 -21.56
CA LEU A 15 39.07 -31.12 -21.05
C LEU A 15 37.90 -31.67 -20.20
N LEU A 16 38.05 -31.66 -18.87
CA LEU A 16 36.96 -31.90 -17.94
C LEU A 16 35.98 -30.69 -17.98
N ALA A 17 34.96 -30.78 -18.82
CA ALA A 17 33.81 -29.88 -18.77
C ALA A 17 33.04 -30.18 -17.49
N SER A 18 33.31 -29.41 -16.43
CA SER A 18 32.45 -29.42 -15.23
C SER A 18 31.06 -28.87 -15.61
N PRO A 19 29.96 -29.64 -15.43
CA PRO A 19 28.65 -29.07 -15.58
C PRO A 19 28.51 -28.01 -14.48
N GLY A 20 28.49 -26.73 -14.88
CA GLY A 20 28.13 -25.65 -13.99
C GLY A 20 26.73 -25.97 -13.41
N LEU A 21 26.65 -26.20 -12.11
CA LEU A 21 25.41 -26.22 -11.39
C LEU A 21 24.78 -24.82 -11.54
N THR A 22 23.95 -24.65 -12.57
CA THR A 22 22.99 -23.56 -12.60
C THR A 22 22.08 -23.82 -11.43
N LEU A 23 22.33 -23.14 -10.29
CA LEU A 23 21.32 -22.94 -9.26
C LEU A 23 20.15 -22.28 -9.98
N ALA A 24 19.16 -23.08 -10.37
CA ALA A 24 17.84 -22.55 -10.71
C ALA A 24 17.43 -21.76 -9.47
N ALA A 25 17.36 -20.43 -9.59
CA ALA A 25 16.83 -19.58 -8.54
C ALA A 25 15.46 -20.17 -8.17
N GLY A 26 15.35 -20.74 -6.95
CA GLY A 26 14.14 -21.41 -6.52
C GLY A 26 13.00 -20.41 -6.60
N LYS A 27 11.86 -20.85 -7.14
CA LYS A 27 10.64 -20.05 -7.18
C LYS A 27 10.33 -19.56 -5.77
N CYS A 28 10.08 -18.27 -5.61
CA CYS A 28 9.75 -17.70 -4.29
C CYS A 28 8.51 -18.41 -3.73
N GLU A 29 8.64 -19.04 -2.56
CA GLU A 29 7.57 -19.80 -1.91
C GLU A 29 6.88 -19.02 -0.78
N ARG A 30 7.54 -17.97 -0.26
CA ARG A 30 7.06 -17.16 0.85
C ARG A 30 7.46 -15.70 0.68
N LEU A 31 6.52 -14.81 0.97
CA LEU A 31 6.73 -13.37 1.03
C LEU A 31 6.39 -12.83 2.42
N ILE A 32 7.28 -12.02 2.98
CA ILE A 32 7.02 -11.21 4.17
C ILE A 32 6.73 -9.79 3.69
N VAL A 33 5.55 -9.29 4.01
CA VAL A 33 5.10 -7.99 3.50
C VAL A 33 4.59 -7.10 4.63
N THR A 34 4.55 -5.80 4.39
CA THR A 34 4.10 -4.80 5.35
C THR A 34 3.40 -3.64 4.66
N GLY A 35 3.05 -2.60 5.43
CA GLY A 35 2.45 -1.37 4.92
C GLY A 35 2.10 -0.38 6.03
N SER A 36 1.18 0.54 5.75
CA SER A 36 0.75 1.58 6.70
C SER A 36 -0.20 1.02 7.75
N PRO A 37 0.13 1.05 9.06
CA PRO A 37 -0.65 0.36 10.10
C PRO A 37 -1.89 1.13 10.57
N ASP A 38 -2.17 2.31 10.02
CA ASP A 38 -3.16 3.27 10.51
C ASP A 38 -4.02 3.89 9.40
N ALA A 39 -4.34 3.08 8.38
CA ALA A 39 -5.18 3.48 7.25
C ALA A 39 -6.39 2.52 7.02
N PRO A 40 -7.25 2.26 8.06
CA PRO A 40 -8.44 1.45 7.84
C PRO A 40 -9.37 2.09 6.80
N PRO A 41 -10.06 1.33 5.98
CA PRO A 41 -10.12 -0.12 5.89
C PRO A 41 -9.07 -0.74 4.96
N TYR A 42 -8.11 0.05 4.45
CA TYR A 42 -7.09 -0.45 3.53
C TYR A 42 -6.09 -1.35 4.23
N LEU A 43 -5.50 -0.86 5.32
CA LEU A 43 -4.56 -1.62 6.13
C LEU A 43 -4.52 -1.03 7.56
N TRP A 44 -4.59 -1.89 8.57
CA TRP A 44 -4.44 -1.49 9.98
C TRP A 44 -3.89 -2.64 10.82
N ARG A 45 -3.44 -2.29 12.01
CA ARG A 45 -2.90 -3.28 12.94
C ARG A 45 -4.02 -4.17 13.48
N ASP A 46 -3.82 -5.49 13.43
CA ASP A 46 -4.79 -6.45 13.96
C ASP A 46 -4.88 -6.29 15.50
N PRO A 47 -6.06 -5.99 16.06
CA PRO A 47 -6.21 -5.85 17.50
C PRO A 47 -6.07 -7.18 18.27
N GLN A 48 -6.28 -8.33 17.61
CA GLN A 48 -6.16 -9.65 18.21
C GLN A 48 -4.74 -10.22 18.09
N ASP A 49 -4.02 -9.88 17.03
CA ASP A 49 -2.61 -10.23 16.83
C ASP A 49 -1.80 -9.00 16.42
N PRO A 50 -1.33 -8.19 17.39
CA PRO A 50 -0.65 -6.92 17.11
C PRO A 50 0.68 -7.02 16.33
N LYS A 51 1.16 -8.22 16.05
CA LYS A 51 2.32 -8.45 15.18
C LYS A 51 1.94 -8.43 13.70
N HIS A 52 0.66 -8.53 13.38
CA HIS A 52 0.16 -8.59 12.01
C HIS A 52 -0.64 -7.34 11.62
N LEU A 53 -0.73 -7.13 10.31
CA LEU A 53 -1.63 -6.16 9.70
C LEU A 53 -2.77 -6.90 9.02
N MET A 54 -3.96 -6.27 9.04
CA MET A 54 -5.17 -6.75 8.38
C MET A 54 -5.79 -5.62 7.56
N GLY A 55 -6.70 -5.94 6.64
CA GLY A 55 -7.37 -4.96 5.80
C GLY A 55 -7.47 -5.38 4.35
N ALA A 56 -8.12 -4.54 3.54
CA ALA A 56 -8.41 -4.84 2.15
C ALA A 56 -7.13 -5.13 1.32
N SER A 57 -6.05 -4.38 1.55
CA SER A 57 -4.77 -4.61 0.87
C SER A 57 -4.16 -5.97 1.24
N ALA A 58 -4.25 -6.36 2.52
CA ALA A 58 -3.77 -7.66 2.98
C ALA A 58 -4.58 -8.82 2.36
N ASP A 59 -5.91 -8.70 2.35
CA ASP A 59 -6.81 -9.73 1.81
C ASP A 59 -6.57 -9.93 0.31
N LEU A 60 -6.57 -8.84 -0.47
CA LEU A 60 -6.37 -8.89 -1.92
C LEU A 60 -5.02 -9.49 -2.28
N PHE A 61 -3.97 -9.07 -1.57
CA PHE A 61 -2.64 -9.59 -1.84
C PHE A 61 -2.50 -11.06 -1.44
N LYS A 62 -3.02 -11.48 -0.26
CA LYS A 62 -3.04 -12.89 0.14
C LYS A 62 -3.76 -13.77 -0.86
N GLN A 63 -4.92 -13.32 -1.39
CA GLN A 63 -5.65 -14.04 -2.42
C GLN A 63 -4.82 -14.19 -3.70
N ALA A 64 -4.25 -13.10 -4.21
CA ALA A 64 -3.42 -13.14 -5.42
C ALA A 64 -2.19 -14.04 -5.27
N ALA A 65 -1.52 -13.99 -4.13
CA ALA A 65 -0.35 -14.82 -3.83
C ALA A 65 -0.72 -16.31 -3.67
N GLN A 66 -1.85 -16.60 -3.04
CA GLN A 66 -2.35 -17.98 -2.90
C GLN A 66 -2.59 -18.65 -4.26
N GLU A 67 -3.12 -17.91 -5.23
CA GLU A 67 -3.32 -18.41 -6.60
C GLU A 67 -1.99 -18.69 -7.33
N LEU A 68 -0.89 -18.07 -6.88
CA LEU A 68 0.46 -18.31 -7.36
C LEU A 68 1.20 -19.42 -6.58
N GLY A 69 0.58 -19.96 -5.53
CA GLY A 69 1.18 -20.96 -4.63
C GLY A 69 2.21 -20.34 -3.66
N ILE A 70 2.13 -19.03 -3.40
CA ILE A 70 3.07 -18.30 -2.53
C ILE A 70 2.40 -18.05 -1.17
N LYS A 71 3.09 -18.40 -0.09
CA LYS A 71 2.67 -18.08 1.29
C LYS A 71 2.98 -16.62 1.61
N VAL A 72 2.06 -15.92 2.27
CA VAL A 72 2.21 -14.50 2.63
C VAL A 72 2.01 -14.30 4.12
N GLU A 73 2.93 -13.55 4.73
CA GLU A 73 2.75 -12.97 6.06
C GLU A 73 2.71 -11.45 5.94
N VAL A 74 1.67 -10.83 6.49
CA VAL A 74 1.51 -9.36 6.50
C VAL A 74 1.84 -8.85 7.89
N LEU A 75 3.09 -8.43 8.11
CA LEU A 75 3.62 -8.10 9.42
C LEU A 75 3.55 -6.59 9.71
N TYR A 76 3.36 -6.27 10.97
CA TYR A 76 3.56 -4.91 11.48
C TYR A 76 5.06 -4.64 11.63
N ALA A 77 5.61 -3.81 10.77
CA ALA A 77 7.01 -3.41 10.79
C ALA A 77 7.22 -1.97 11.33
N GLY A 78 6.36 -1.55 12.27
CA GLY A 78 6.44 -0.21 12.85
C GLY A 78 5.64 0.85 12.09
N LYS A 79 5.95 2.13 12.35
CA LYS A 79 5.34 3.25 11.60
C LYS A 79 5.78 3.19 10.14
N ARG A 80 5.04 3.89 9.25
CA ARG A 80 5.31 3.86 7.80
C ARG A 80 6.79 4.08 7.42
N SER A 81 7.50 5.00 8.08
CA SER A 81 8.92 5.25 7.80
C SER A 81 9.80 4.04 8.14
N GLN A 82 9.51 3.36 9.24
CA GLN A 82 10.20 2.13 9.65
C GLN A 82 9.88 0.99 8.69
N ALA A 83 8.60 0.79 8.36
CA ALA A 83 8.16 -0.21 7.39
C ALA A 83 8.86 -0.03 6.03
N LEU A 84 8.98 1.21 5.55
CA LEU A 84 9.69 1.54 4.31
C LEU A 84 11.18 1.18 4.39
N GLU A 85 11.84 1.43 5.52
CA GLU A 85 13.26 1.10 5.72
C GLU A 85 13.47 -0.42 5.75
N GLU A 86 12.58 -1.17 6.42
CA GLU A 86 12.63 -2.63 6.42
C GLU A 86 12.48 -3.21 5.01
N VAL A 87 11.61 -2.60 4.17
CA VAL A 87 11.46 -3.03 2.79
C VAL A 87 12.67 -2.62 1.94
N ARG A 88 13.17 -1.39 2.05
CA ARG A 88 14.37 -0.94 1.31
C ARG A 88 15.58 -1.82 1.59
N SER A 89 15.73 -2.29 2.83
CA SER A 89 16.83 -3.17 3.21
C SER A 89 16.68 -4.62 2.72
N GLY A 90 15.49 -5.02 2.25
CA GLY A 90 15.18 -6.39 1.87
C GLY A 90 14.87 -7.34 3.04
N ARG A 91 14.81 -6.84 4.30
CA ARG A 91 14.36 -7.64 5.45
C ARG A 91 12.87 -7.96 5.38
N VAL A 92 12.11 -7.10 4.75
CA VAL A 92 10.72 -7.30 4.35
C VAL A 92 10.66 -7.17 2.83
N ASP A 93 9.95 -8.06 2.17
CA ASP A 93 9.98 -8.17 0.72
C ASP A 93 9.26 -7.02 0.02
N MET A 94 8.12 -6.54 0.56
CA MET A 94 7.25 -5.62 -0.17
C MET A 94 6.33 -4.80 0.73
N LEU A 95 5.93 -3.61 0.23
CA LEU A 95 4.77 -2.86 0.71
C LEU A 95 3.52 -3.28 -0.07
N VAL A 96 2.36 -3.41 0.64
CA VAL A 96 1.08 -3.79 0.00
C VAL A 96 0.08 -2.63 -0.14
N ASP A 97 0.48 -1.41 0.19
CA ASP A 97 -0.34 -0.20 0.12
C ASP A 97 0.48 1.05 -0.27
N ALA A 98 1.54 0.86 -1.06
CA ALA A 98 2.45 1.93 -1.43
C ALA A 98 1.78 2.94 -2.37
N PRO A 99 1.64 4.23 -2.00
CA PRO A 99 1.34 5.27 -2.98
C PRO A 99 2.59 5.48 -3.85
N LEU A 100 2.39 5.73 -5.15
CA LEU A 100 3.50 5.97 -6.06
C LEU A 100 4.31 7.19 -5.62
N ASN A 101 5.62 7.02 -5.48
CA ASN A 101 6.56 8.06 -5.09
C ASN A 101 7.84 7.92 -5.93
N LEU A 102 8.21 8.98 -6.65
CA LEU A 102 9.36 8.95 -7.55
C LEU A 102 10.68 8.62 -6.84
N THR A 103 10.88 9.12 -5.62
CA THR A 103 12.08 8.81 -4.82
C THR A 103 12.14 7.32 -4.41
N GLU A 104 11.00 6.69 -4.21
CA GLU A 104 10.94 5.27 -3.83
C GLU A 104 11.22 4.34 -5.03
N LEU A 105 11.07 4.81 -6.26
CA LEU A 105 11.43 4.07 -7.49
C LEU A 105 12.93 3.73 -7.59
N GLU A 106 13.79 4.39 -6.81
CA GLU A 106 15.22 4.08 -6.74
C GLU A 106 15.52 2.78 -5.96
N SER A 107 14.53 2.25 -5.24
CA SER A 107 14.70 1.08 -4.37
C SER A 107 13.58 0.04 -4.45
N LEU A 108 12.46 0.39 -5.10
CA LEU A 108 11.25 -0.44 -5.16
C LEU A 108 10.71 -0.57 -6.58
N ASP A 109 10.37 -1.80 -6.97
CA ASP A 109 9.59 -2.11 -8.17
C ASP A 109 8.09 -1.97 -7.87
N TYR A 110 7.43 -0.99 -8.47
CA TYR A 110 5.98 -0.81 -8.37
C TYR A 110 5.25 -1.70 -9.36
N ILE A 111 4.38 -2.57 -8.86
CA ILE A 111 3.57 -3.50 -9.67
C ILE A 111 2.31 -2.78 -10.15
N HIS A 112 2.14 -2.67 -11.46
CA HIS A 112 0.98 -2.07 -12.10
C HIS A 112 0.00 -3.12 -12.64
N PRO A 113 -1.31 -2.79 -12.68
CA PRO A 113 -1.99 -1.62 -12.13
C PRO A 113 -2.02 -1.60 -10.59
N PRO A 114 -2.51 -0.51 -9.94
CA PRO A 114 -2.61 -0.46 -8.49
C PRO A 114 -3.53 -1.54 -7.94
N LEU A 115 -3.22 -2.02 -6.73
CA LEU A 115 -4.05 -2.96 -5.97
C LEU A 115 -5.41 -2.35 -5.62
N ILE A 116 -5.41 -1.07 -5.22
CA ILE A 116 -6.61 -0.30 -4.87
C ILE A 116 -6.48 1.11 -5.47
N GLN A 117 -7.57 1.62 -6.05
CA GLN A 117 -7.72 3.04 -6.36
C GLN A 117 -8.21 3.78 -5.13
N ASN A 118 -7.41 4.74 -4.66
CA ASN A 118 -7.74 5.53 -3.48
C ASN A 118 -8.38 6.85 -3.91
N GLU A 119 -9.68 6.97 -3.74
CA GLU A 119 -10.43 8.18 -4.08
C GLU A 119 -10.27 9.27 -3.02
N ILE A 120 -9.78 10.44 -3.41
CA ILE A 120 -9.70 11.63 -2.55
C ILE A 120 -10.97 12.44 -2.73
N MET A 121 -11.65 12.67 -1.61
CA MET A 121 -12.94 13.35 -1.53
C MET A 121 -12.79 14.72 -0.89
N ILE A 122 -13.69 15.62 -1.24
CA ILE A 122 -13.98 16.83 -0.47
C ILE A 122 -14.98 16.46 0.62
N TRP A 123 -14.59 16.65 1.86
CA TRP A 123 -15.44 16.47 3.03
C TRP A 123 -15.90 17.82 3.55
N THR A 124 -17.19 17.95 3.85
CA THR A 124 -17.81 19.20 4.36
C THR A 124 -18.73 18.87 5.51
N ARG A 125 -19.14 19.87 6.27
CA ARG A 125 -20.27 19.72 7.18
C ARG A 125 -21.56 19.52 6.37
N GLN A 126 -22.47 18.73 6.91
CA GLN A 126 -23.75 18.42 6.24
C GLN A 126 -24.67 19.63 6.11
N ASP A 127 -24.61 20.55 7.08
CA ASP A 127 -25.34 21.80 7.07
C ASP A 127 -24.78 22.89 6.16
N GLN A 128 -23.59 22.68 5.61
CA GLN A 128 -22.90 23.65 4.79
C GLN A 128 -23.44 23.66 3.35
N GLN A 129 -23.92 24.79 2.91
CA GLN A 129 -24.53 24.96 1.59
C GLN A 129 -23.52 25.42 0.49
N LEU A 130 -22.22 25.41 0.78
CA LEU A 130 -21.22 25.79 -0.21
C LEU A 130 -21.15 24.75 -1.35
N PRO A 131 -21.16 25.16 -2.62
CA PRO A 131 -21.12 24.25 -3.77
C PRO A 131 -19.69 23.73 -4.04
N LEU A 132 -19.05 23.16 -3.01
CA LEU A 132 -17.68 22.63 -3.11
C LEU A 132 -17.71 21.24 -3.77
N ALA A 133 -17.67 21.18 -5.10
CA ALA A 133 -17.76 19.94 -5.86
C ALA A 133 -16.48 19.66 -6.66
N SER A 134 -15.73 20.68 -7.03
CA SER A 134 -14.52 20.59 -7.85
C SER A 134 -13.36 21.33 -7.22
N MET A 135 -12.15 21.13 -7.75
CA MET A 135 -10.97 21.87 -7.31
C MET A 135 -11.11 23.39 -7.48
N ALA A 136 -11.80 23.83 -8.54
CA ALA A 136 -12.05 25.25 -8.78
C ALA A 136 -12.89 25.89 -7.68
N ASP A 137 -13.88 25.14 -7.18
CA ASP A 137 -14.77 25.62 -6.12
C ASP A 137 -14.05 25.73 -4.74
N LEU A 138 -12.89 25.11 -4.58
CA LEU A 138 -12.11 25.18 -3.33
C LEU A 138 -11.28 26.47 -3.23
N GLN A 139 -11.12 27.21 -4.32
CA GLN A 139 -10.34 28.45 -4.31
C GLN A 139 -11.00 29.51 -3.45
N GLY A 140 -10.23 30.18 -2.59
CA GLY A 140 -10.74 31.16 -1.66
C GLY A 140 -11.34 30.60 -0.38
N HIS A 141 -11.44 29.27 -0.24
CA HIS A 141 -11.91 28.59 0.95
C HIS A 141 -10.76 27.99 1.77
N ALA A 142 -10.90 28.00 3.09
CA ALA A 142 -9.93 27.41 3.99
C ALA A 142 -10.09 25.88 4.02
N GLY A 143 -9.06 25.15 3.61
CA GLY A 143 -9.07 23.70 3.62
C GLY A 143 -8.10 23.09 4.63
N ALA A 144 -8.32 21.83 4.98
CA ALA A 144 -7.37 21.04 5.74
C ALA A 144 -7.17 19.64 5.13
N ALA A 145 -6.04 19.03 5.43
CA ALA A 145 -5.75 17.63 5.14
C ALA A 145 -4.74 17.07 6.13
N SER A 146 -4.74 15.76 6.33
CA SER A 146 -3.65 15.09 7.05
C SER A 146 -2.33 15.25 6.30
N GLN A 147 -1.22 15.44 7.02
CA GLN A 147 0.14 15.37 6.44
C GLN A 147 0.44 14.03 5.75
N ARG A 148 -0.32 12.97 6.13
CA ARG A 148 -0.19 11.63 5.55
C ARG A 148 -0.98 11.41 4.27
N ILE A 149 -1.84 12.37 3.87
CA ILE A 149 -2.58 12.24 2.60
C ILE A 149 -1.59 12.15 1.45
N ARG A 150 -1.84 11.23 0.53
CA ARG A 150 -1.08 11.10 -0.71
C ARG A 150 -1.99 11.48 -1.86
N LEU A 151 -1.51 12.41 -2.64
CA LEU A 151 -2.17 12.94 -3.84
C LEU A 151 -1.36 12.52 -5.06
N THR A 152 -1.97 12.49 -6.24
CA THR A 152 -1.20 12.41 -7.48
C THR A 152 -0.29 13.63 -7.59
N GLN A 153 0.83 13.50 -8.29
CA GLN A 153 1.79 14.58 -8.45
C GLN A 153 1.16 15.83 -9.08
N SER A 154 0.33 15.64 -10.09
CA SER A 154 -0.37 16.74 -10.76
C SER A 154 -1.35 17.45 -9.85
N PHE A 155 -2.12 16.69 -9.06
CA PHE A 155 -3.10 17.27 -8.14
C PHE A 155 -2.41 17.97 -6.95
N ASP A 156 -1.33 17.40 -6.39
CA ASP A 156 -0.56 18.05 -5.32
C ASP A 156 0.09 19.37 -5.78
N ALA A 157 0.58 19.43 -7.02
CA ALA A 157 1.09 20.65 -7.61
C ALA A 157 -0.01 21.72 -7.76
N ALA A 158 -1.19 21.31 -8.22
CA ALA A 158 -2.33 22.21 -8.37
C ALA A 158 -2.87 22.69 -7.00
N VAL A 159 -2.92 21.82 -5.98
CA VAL A 159 -3.25 22.20 -4.59
C VAL A 159 -2.28 23.25 -4.08
N LYS A 160 -0.98 23.06 -4.23
CA LYS A 160 0.05 24.03 -3.78
C LYS A 160 -0.03 25.38 -4.49
N ALA A 161 -0.45 25.37 -5.77
CA ALA A 161 -0.52 26.60 -6.57
C ALA A 161 -1.80 27.41 -6.30
N HIS A 162 -2.91 26.78 -5.97
CA HIS A 162 -4.23 27.40 -6.03
C HIS A 162 -5.06 27.33 -4.76
N LEU A 163 -4.71 26.47 -3.79
CA LEU A 163 -5.51 26.27 -2.60
C LEU A 163 -4.78 26.66 -1.32
N THR A 164 -5.55 27.17 -0.35
CA THR A 164 -5.08 27.34 1.02
C THR A 164 -5.42 26.07 1.79
N LEU A 165 -4.43 25.16 1.92
CA LEU A 165 -4.61 23.86 2.55
C LEU A 165 -3.67 23.69 3.75
N GLU A 166 -4.25 23.67 4.96
CA GLU A 166 -3.51 23.37 6.18
C GLU A 166 -3.19 21.88 6.27
N ARG A 167 -1.92 21.54 6.51
CA ARG A 167 -1.47 20.15 6.69
C ARG A 167 -1.37 19.83 8.18
N LEU A 168 -2.28 18.99 8.67
CA LEU A 168 -2.41 18.59 10.08
C LEU A 168 -1.78 17.23 10.36
N PRO A 169 -1.34 16.94 11.59
CA PRO A 169 -0.68 15.69 11.94
C PRO A 169 -1.48 14.44 11.59
N ASN A 170 -2.80 14.50 11.73
CA ASN A 170 -3.70 13.37 11.49
C ASN A 170 -5.08 13.83 10.97
N LEU A 171 -5.87 12.86 10.54
CA LEU A 171 -7.22 13.11 10.00
C LEU A 171 -8.24 13.49 11.09
N THR A 172 -8.03 13.04 12.33
CA THR A 172 -8.87 13.41 13.48
C THR A 172 -8.88 14.91 13.68
N GLU A 173 -7.70 15.53 13.76
CA GLU A 173 -7.58 16.99 13.91
C GLU A 173 -8.21 17.75 12.74
N ALA A 174 -8.04 17.23 11.51
CA ALA A 174 -8.65 17.85 10.34
C ALA A 174 -10.19 17.85 10.43
N PHE A 175 -10.80 16.74 10.79
CA PHE A 175 -12.25 16.65 10.95
C PHE A 175 -12.77 17.45 12.16
N GLN A 176 -12.01 17.53 13.26
CA GLN A 176 -12.35 18.40 14.39
C GLN A 176 -12.38 19.88 13.99
N LYS A 177 -11.38 20.35 13.24
CA LYS A 177 -11.38 21.72 12.71
C LYS A 177 -12.56 21.98 11.78
N LEU A 178 -12.93 21.02 10.94
CA LEU A 178 -14.10 21.11 10.06
C LEU A 178 -15.39 21.24 10.88
N MET A 179 -15.57 20.44 11.92
CA MET A 179 -16.73 20.51 12.81
C MET A 179 -16.84 21.85 13.54
N LEU A 180 -15.70 22.42 13.96
CA LEU A 180 -15.64 23.73 14.64
C LEU A 180 -15.78 24.91 13.67
N GLY A 181 -15.92 24.68 12.36
CA GLY A 181 -15.99 25.74 11.36
C GLY A 181 -14.70 26.53 11.17
N GLN A 182 -13.56 25.99 11.63
CA GLN A 182 -12.24 26.60 11.47
C GLN A 182 -11.67 26.40 10.05
N VAL A 183 -12.19 25.42 9.33
CA VAL A 183 -11.96 25.20 7.90
C VAL A 183 -13.30 24.90 7.22
N ASP A 184 -13.37 25.18 5.92
CA ASP A 184 -14.57 25.00 5.11
C ASP A 184 -14.67 23.57 4.57
N TYR A 185 -13.52 22.92 4.33
CA TYR A 185 -13.46 21.57 3.80
C TYR A 185 -12.23 20.81 4.29
N VAL A 186 -12.30 19.48 4.16
CA VAL A 186 -11.16 18.58 4.37
C VAL A 186 -10.97 17.72 3.12
N LEU A 187 -9.73 17.62 2.63
CA LEU A 187 -9.36 16.60 1.64
C LEU A 187 -8.96 15.32 2.37
N ALA A 188 -9.66 14.24 2.10
CA ALA A 188 -9.37 12.92 2.68
C ALA A 188 -9.82 11.80 1.76
N SER A 189 -9.17 10.64 1.88
CA SER A 189 -9.58 9.42 1.19
C SER A 189 -11.00 9.03 1.58
N ARG A 190 -11.81 8.55 0.60
CA ARG A 190 -13.21 8.18 0.82
C ARG A 190 -13.38 7.22 2.00
N TYR A 191 -12.79 6.05 1.92
CA TYR A 191 -13.02 5.00 2.91
C TYR A 191 -12.31 5.23 4.25
N PRO A 192 -11.04 5.67 4.31
CA PRO A 192 -10.44 6.13 5.56
C PRO A 192 -11.19 7.30 6.21
N GLY A 193 -11.75 8.20 5.40
CA GLY A 193 -12.63 9.26 5.90
C GLY A 193 -13.90 8.70 6.53
N ILE A 194 -14.61 7.77 5.85
CA ILE A 194 -15.79 7.08 6.41
C ILE A 194 -15.42 6.37 7.72
N ALA A 195 -14.33 5.62 7.75
CA ALA A 195 -13.87 4.95 8.96
C ALA A 195 -13.62 5.95 10.10
N MET A 196 -12.98 7.07 9.82
CA MET A 196 -12.66 8.10 10.81
C MET A 196 -13.90 8.82 11.34
N VAL A 197 -14.82 9.25 10.47
CA VAL A 197 -16.06 9.92 10.94
C VAL A 197 -16.93 8.98 11.77
N GLN A 198 -16.92 7.67 11.49
CA GLN A 198 -17.56 6.65 12.32
C GLN A 198 -16.89 6.55 13.70
N ALA A 199 -15.56 6.45 13.73
CA ALA A 199 -14.79 6.37 14.98
C ALA A 199 -14.99 7.60 15.88
N LEU A 200 -15.16 8.78 15.27
CA LEU A 200 -15.39 10.03 15.97
C LEU A 200 -16.87 10.29 16.31
N GLY A 201 -17.80 9.46 15.88
CA GLY A 201 -19.24 9.68 16.06
C GLY A 201 -19.82 10.81 15.18
N LEU A 202 -19.10 11.26 14.14
CA LEU A 202 -19.44 12.41 13.29
C LEU A 202 -20.11 12.03 11.97
N ALA A 203 -20.57 10.79 11.83
CA ALA A 203 -21.13 10.29 10.57
C ALA A 203 -22.43 10.97 10.12
N LYS A 204 -23.11 11.68 11.03
CA LYS A 204 -24.32 12.47 10.73
C LYS A 204 -24.01 13.93 10.42
N ASP A 205 -22.82 14.40 10.77
CA ASP A 205 -22.46 15.81 10.72
C ASP A 205 -21.53 16.13 9.54
N LEU A 206 -20.76 15.14 9.10
CA LEU A 206 -19.78 15.26 8.01
C LEU A 206 -20.14 14.37 6.84
N ILE A 207 -20.04 14.92 5.64
CA ILE A 207 -20.35 14.23 4.39
C ILE A 207 -19.20 14.37 3.38
N ALA A 208 -18.88 13.28 2.69
CA ALA A 208 -18.05 13.32 1.50
C ALA A 208 -18.89 13.78 0.30
N ARG A 209 -18.38 14.69 -0.51
CA ARG A 209 -19.01 15.06 -1.78
C ARG A 209 -19.05 13.86 -2.73
N GLN A 210 -19.92 13.92 -3.73
CA GLN A 210 -20.23 12.76 -4.56
C GLN A 210 -19.03 12.29 -5.39
N GLU A 211 -18.35 13.24 -6.05
CA GLU A 211 -17.24 12.94 -6.95
C GLU A 211 -15.88 13.11 -6.29
N PRO A 212 -14.94 12.19 -6.54
CA PRO A 212 -13.56 12.34 -6.08
C PRO A 212 -12.82 13.39 -6.93
N VAL A 213 -11.98 14.17 -6.25
CA VAL A 213 -11.14 15.20 -6.89
C VAL A 213 -9.78 14.67 -7.33
N ASP A 214 -9.36 13.52 -6.80
CA ASP A 214 -8.11 12.85 -7.17
C ASP A 214 -8.24 11.34 -6.94
N ARG A 215 -7.45 10.53 -7.67
CA ARG A 215 -7.47 9.06 -7.58
C ARG A 215 -6.05 8.47 -7.57
N PRO A 216 -5.22 8.73 -6.56
CA PRO A 216 -3.93 8.07 -6.43
C PRO A 216 -4.09 6.56 -6.24
N GLY A 217 -3.23 5.76 -6.87
CA GLY A 217 -3.18 4.32 -6.67
C GLY A 217 -2.46 3.93 -5.37
N LEU A 218 -2.88 2.82 -4.77
CA LEU A 218 -2.12 2.08 -3.77
C LEU A 218 -1.57 0.81 -4.44
N TYR A 219 -0.26 0.66 -4.45
CA TYR A 219 0.44 -0.35 -5.23
C TYR A 219 1.08 -1.41 -4.35
N LEU A 220 1.34 -2.57 -4.94
CA LEU A 220 2.37 -3.47 -4.46
C LEU A 220 3.73 -2.88 -4.85
N ALA A 221 4.64 -2.74 -3.90
CA ALA A 221 5.98 -2.22 -4.16
C ALA A 221 7.03 -3.19 -3.60
N LEU A 222 7.69 -3.91 -4.50
CA LEU A 222 8.64 -4.98 -4.20
C LEU A 222 10.04 -4.40 -4.05
N SER A 223 10.76 -4.76 -2.98
CA SER A 223 12.13 -4.32 -2.75
C SER A 223 13.10 -4.81 -3.82
N PHE A 224 13.99 -3.96 -4.31
CA PHE A 224 15.11 -4.39 -5.15
C PHE A 224 16.03 -5.37 -4.42
N ASN A 225 16.10 -5.30 -3.08
CA ASN A 225 16.94 -6.14 -2.23
C ASN A 225 16.21 -7.41 -1.73
N SER A 226 14.95 -7.64 -2.12
CA SER A 226 14.26 -8.88 -1.80
C SER A 226 14.85 -10.05 -2.60
N ALA A 227 15.10 -11.16 -1.91
CA ALA A 227 15.53 -12.41 -2.56
C ALA A 227 14.45 -12.98 -3.50
N CYS A 228 13.20 -12.55 -3.33
CA CYS A 228 12.07 -12.93 -4.17
C CYS A 228 11.88 -12.02 -5.39
N ASN A 229 12.67 -10.95 -5.54
CA ASN A 229 12.49 -10.00 -6.64
C ASN A 229 13.07 -10.56 -7.95
N ASP A 230 12.25 -11.26 -8.69
CA ASP A 230 12.56 -11.74 -10.03
C ASP A 230 11.53 -11.32 -11.08
N ALA A 231 11.88 -11.49 -12.35
CA ALA A 231 11.02 -11.09 -13.47
C ALA A 231 9.73 -11.92 -13.55
N TRP A 232 9.75 -13.18 -13.13
CA TRP A 232 8.58 -14.05 -13.12
C TRP A 232 7.57 -13.56 -12.09
N LEU A 233 8.00 -13.31 -10.84
CA LEU A 233 7.12 -12.83 -9.77
C LEU A 233 6.49 -11.49 -10.13
N ARG A 234 7.28 -10.52 -10.61
CA ARG A 234 6.76 -9.23 -11.06
C ARG A 234 5.68 -9.37 -12.14
N GLY A 235 5.95 -10.21 -13.14
CA GLY A 235 5.00 -10.48 -14.22
C GLY A 235 3.71 -11.15 -13.74
N GLN A 236 3.81 -12.14 -12.84
CA GLN A 236 2.63 -12.80 -12.27
C GLN A 236 1.81 -11.86 -11.39
N LEU A 237 2.46 -11.05 -10.56
CA LEU A 237 1.76 -10.06 -9.74
C LEU A 237 1.06 -9.00 -10.61
N ALA A 238 1.71 -8.49 -11.66
CA ALA A 238 1.11 -7.55 -12.59
C ALA A 238 -0.13 -8.16 -13.29
N LYS A 239 -0.05 -9.43 -13.70
CA LYS A 239 -1.20 -10.16 -14.24
C LYS A 239 -2.34 -10.21 -13.22
N LYS A 240 -2.07 -10.61 -11.96
CA LYS A 240 -3.09 -10.70 -10.90
C LYS A 240 -3.71 -9.34 -10.57
N MET A 241 -2.92 -8.27 -10.55
CA MET A 241 -3.45 -6.92 -10.35
C MET A 241 -4.37 -6.49 -11.51
N THR A 242 -4.04 -6.86 -12.75
CA THR A 242 -4.89 -6.59 -13.92
C THR A 242 -6.21 -7.36 -13.85
N GLU A 243 -6.17 -8.64 -13.49
CA GLU A 243 -7.37 -9.46 -13.28
C GLU A 243 -8.26 -8.90 -12.16
N SER A 244 -7.67 -8.51 -11.03
CA SER A 244 -8.37 -7.89 -9.89
C SER A 244 -9.02 -6.56 -10.25
N ALA A 245 -8.34 -5.71 -11.00
CA ALA A 245 -8.86 -4.42 -11.45
C ALA A 245 -10.09 -4.59 -12.37
N ALA A 246 -10.08 -5.62 -13.23
CA ALA A 246 -11.19 -5.92 -14.16
C ALA A 246 -12.40 -6.54 -13.46
N SER A 247 -12.21 -7.26 -12.35
CA SER A 247 -13.27 -8.03 -11.67
C SER A 247 -14.06 -7.24 -10.62
N GLY A 248 -13.59 -6.04 -10.22
CA GLY A 248 -14.20 -5.26 -9.13
C GLY A 248 -13.90 -5.78 -7.71
N LEU A 249 -13.07 -6.81 -7.57
CA LEU A 249 -12.71 -7.43 -6.28
C LEU A 249 -12.16 -6.44 -5.26
N SER A 250 -11.42 -5.42 -5.72
CA SER A 250 -10.87 -4.39 -4.83
C SER A 250 -11.96 -3.60 -4.10
N GLY A 251 -13.04 -3.23 -4.80
CA GLY A 251 -14.16 -2.52 -4.20
C GLY A 251 -14.91 -3.37 -3.16
N GLU A 252 -15.12 -4.65 -3.43
CA GLU A 252 -15.76 -5.59 -2.50
C GLU A 252 -14.90 -5.82 -1.24
N ALA A 253 -13.58 -6.01 -1.42
CA ALA A 253 -12.65 -6.17 -0.31
C ALA A 253 -12.63 -4.92 0.60
N VAL A 254 -12.62 -3.72 0.02
CA VAL A 254 -12.64 -2.47 0.78
C VAL A 254 -13.94 -2.32 1.58
N LYS A 255 -15.11 -2.62 0.99
CA LYS A 255 -16.40 -2.55 1.70
C LYS A 255 -16.45 -3.56 2.85
N ARG A 256 -16.10 -4.82 2.59
CA ARG A 256 -16.06 -5.86 3.62
C ARG A 256 -15.15 -5.49 4.79
N ASN A 257 -13.98 -4.95 4.50
CA ASN A 257 -13.03 -4.54 5.53
C ASN A 257 -13.47 -3.25 6.27
N LEU A 258 -14.22 -2.35 5.62
CA LEU A 258 -14.85 -1.23 6.31
C LEU A 258 -15.90 -1.70 7.32
N ASP A 259 -16.72 -2.68 6.98
CA ASP A 259 -17.71 -3.23 7.89
C ASP A 259 -17.04 -3.99 9.05
N LEU A 260 -15.97 -4.71 8.78
CA LEU A 260 -15.15 -5.34 9.82
C LEU A 260 -14.55 -4.30 10.78
N TRP A 261 -13.98 -3.22 10.26
CA TRP A 261 -13.47 -2.11 11.08
C TRP A 261 -14.57 -1.51 11.97
N LYS A 262 -15.75 -1.23 11.41
CA LYS A 262 -16.90 -0.72 12.18
C LYS A 262 -17.30 -1.67 13.31
N ALA A 263 -17.34 -2.97 13.03
CA ALA A 263 -17.67 -3.98 14.04
C ALA A 263 -16.62 -4.01 15.17
N GLN A 264 -15.34 -3.82 14.86
CA GLN A 264 -14.27 -3.74 15.87
C GLN A 264 -14.42 -2.50 16.77
N LEU A 265 -14.85 -1.36 16.23
CA LEU A 265 -15.11 -0.14 17.03
C LEU A 265 -16.26 -0.32 18.05
N LEU A 266 -17.22 -1.19 17.75
CA LEU A 266 -18.36 -1.46 18.62
C LEU A 266 -18.04 -2.50 19.71
N GLN A 267 -16.96 -3.25 19.58
CA GLN A 267 -16.53 -4.20 20.60
C GLN A 267 -15.96 -3.40 21.78
N PRO A 268 -16.49 -3.57 23.01
CA PRO A 268 -15.85 -2.97 24.17
C PRO A 268 -14.43 -3.48 24.25
N ALA A 269 -13.48 -2.62 24.64
CA ALA A 269 -12.08 -2.98 24.88
C ALA A 269 -12.02 -4.08 25.97
N SER A 270 -12.36 -5.30 25.58
CA SER A 270 -12.42 -6.46 26.48
C SER A 270 -11.04 -7.05 26.60
N ALA A 271 -10.47 -6.86 27.80
CA ALA A 271 -9.58 -7.82 28.46
C ALA A 271 -8.29 -8.24 27.75
N SER A 272 -7.51 -7.27 27.22
CA SER A 272 -6.05 -7.51 27.06
C SER A 272 -5.23 -7.21 28.34
N ALA A 273 -5.90 -7.07 29.49
CA ALA A 273 -5.28 -6.72 30.77
C ALA A 273 -5.42 -7.82 31.87
N SER A 274 -5.42 -9.10 31.47
CA SER A 274 -5.31 -10.17 32.48
C SER A 274 -4.44 -11.33 31.97
N ASN A 275 -3.16 -11.07 31.83
CA ASN A 275 -2.09 -12.05 32.13
C ASN A 275 -0.75 -11.29 32.17
N LYS A 276 -0.44 -10.78 33.35
CA LYS A 276 0.94 -10.55 33.80
C LYS A 276 1.46 -11.83 34.38
#